data_7eead807cdf8e13d6d46bba3a01c2710
#
_entry.id   7eead807cdf8e13d6d46bba3a01c2710
#
_cell.length_a   1.000
_cell.length_b   1.000
_cell.length_c   1.000
_cell.angle_alpha   90.00
_cell.angle_beta   90.00
_cell.angle_gamma   90.00
#
_symmetry.space_group_name_H-M   'P 1'
#
loop_
_entity.id
_entity.type
_entity.pdbx_description
1 polymer ?
#
loop_
_entity_poly.entity_id
_entity_poly.type
_entity_poly.pdbx_seq_one_letter_code
_entity_poly.pdbx_strand_id
1 'polypeptide(L)'
;MSRVWLVTGANSGFGRAITEAAVAAGDTVVATARRTGTLDDLVARHPDQVEPVRLDVTDTARIDAVVADVAARHGRIDVLVNNAGRTHVGALEETTDEELRALFEVHVFGPAALARAVLPHMRARRSGAIVQLSSMGGQMSFAGFAACSATKFALEGMSEALADEVGPLGIKVLVVEPGAFRTGLFGGKSLSSEIEAYADTVGPTRRMAATVDGTQPGDPAKAAAAILTALAAGRTPLRLPLGPDAVDAVTGHLDAVRAEIAAWEDVARDTDFDG
;
A
#
# COMPACT_ATOMS: atom_id res chain seq x y z
N MET A 1 22.68 -2.91 -14.29
CA MET A 1 21.77 -3.99 -14.71
C MET A 1 20.35 -3.50 -14.48
N SER A 2 19.45 -3.73 -15.42
CA SER A 2 18.01 -3.47 -15.28
C SER A 2 17.45 -4.28 -14.11
N ARG A 3 16.59 -3.67 -13.28
CA ARG A 3 15.86 -4.35 -12.20
C ARG A 3 14.60 -5.00 -12.76
N VAL A 4 14.13 -6.06 -12.09
CA VAL A 4 12.84 -6.69 -12.38
C VAL A 4 11.86 -6.33 -11.27
N TRP A 5 10.78 -5.66 -11.64
CA TRP A 5 9.70 -5.24 -10.75
C TRP A 5 8.49 -6.15 -10.91
N LEU A 6 7.85 -6.50 -9.80
CA LEU A 6 6.52 -7.12 -9.78
C LEU A 6 5.55 -6.12 -9.15
N VAL A 7 4.65 -5.56 -9.96
CA VAL A 7 3.74 -4.48 -9.53
C VAL A 7 2.30 -4.97 -9.56
N THR A 8 1.62 -4.92 -8.41
CA THR A 8 0.19 -5.28 -8.34
C THR A 8 -0.72 -4.08 -8.58
N GLY A 9 -1.83 -4.29 -9.31
CA GLY A 9 -2.74 -3.21 -9.68
C GLY A 9 -2.07 -2.15 -10.58
N ALA A 10 -1.21 -2.59 -11.51
CA ALA A 10 -0.43 -1.73 -12.39
C ALA A 10 -1.24 -0.99 -13.47
N ASN A 11 -2.53 -1.27 -13.56
CA ASN A 11 -3.41 -0.72 -14.60
C ASN A 11 -3.89 0.72 -14.32
N SER A 12 -3.75 1.25 -13.11
CA SER A 12 -4.24 2.58 -12.74
C SER A 12 -3.48 3.19 -11.57
N GLY A 13 -3.71 4.47 -11.32
CA GLY A 13 -3.22 5.19 -10.15
C GLY A 13 -1.74 5.04 -9.88
N PHE A 14 -1.37 4.79 -8.63
CA PHE A 14 0.03 4.63 -8.22
C PHE A 14 0.71 3.45 -8.91
N GLY A 15 0.02 2.30 -9.05
CA GLY A 15 0.61 1.13 -9.71
C GLY A 15 1.03 1.43 -11.14
N ARG A 16 0.22 2.18 -11.89
CA ARG A 16 0.54 2.65 -13.23
C ARG A 16 1.71 3.64 -13.23
N ALA A 17 1.65 4.65 -12.38
CA ALA A 17 2.69 5.66 -12.28
C ALA A 17 4.05 5.07 -11.88
N ILE A 18 4.07 4.12 -10.93
CA ILE A 18 5.28 3.40 -10.53
C ILE A 18 5.83 2.55 -11.69
N THR A 19 4.94 1.88 -12.44
CA THR A 19 5.33 1.11 -13.62
C THR A 19 5.98 2.01 -14.67
N GLU A 20 5.36 3.13 -15.02
CA GLU A 20 5.90 4.10 -15.98
C GLU A 20 7.23 4.70 -15.51
N ALA A 21 7.38 5.01 -14.22
CA ALA A 21 8.62 5.52 -13.66
C ALA A 21 9.76 4.47 -13.67
N ALA A 22 9.46 3.20 -13.36
CA ALA A 22 10.43 2.11 -13.41
C ALA A 22 10.90 1.84 -14.86
N VAL A 23 9.98 1.83 -15.81
CA VAL A 23 10.28 1.71 -17.25
C VAL A 23 11.16 2.86 -17.74
N ALA A 24 10.84 4.10 -17.35
CA ALA A 24 11.65 5.27 -17.69
C ALA A 24 13.08 5.21 -17.09
N ALA A 25 13.24 4.51 -15.97
CA ALA A 25 14.56 4.24 -15.38
C ALA A 25 15.33 3.09 -16.06
N GLY A 26 14.77 2.46 -17.10
CA GLY A 26 15.39 1.36 -17.84
C GLY A 26 15.15 -0.03 -17.21
N ASP A 27 14.21 -0.14 -16.29
CA ASP A 27 13.86 -1.39 -15.61
C ASP A 27 12.79 -2.18 -16.39
N THR A 28 12.65 -3.47 -16.08
CA THR A 28 11.60 -4.35 -16.59
C THR A 28 10.49 -4.49 -15.53
N VAL A 29 9.24 -4.42 -15.95
CA VAL A 29 8.08 -4.48 -15.05
C VAL A 29 7.13 -5.60 -15.45
N VAL A 30 6.95 -6.56 -14.57
CA VAL A 30 5.83 -7.50 -14.59
C VAL A 30 4.62 -6.78 -14.00
N ALA A 31 3.79 -6.25 -14.86
CA ALA A 31 2.61 -5.46 -14.53
C ALA A 31 1.41 -6.37 -14.31
N THR A 32 0.88 -6.44 -13.09
CA THR A 32 -0.24 -7.34 -12.83
C THR A 32 -1.56 -6.59 -12.66
N ALA A 33 -2.62 -7.19 -13.21
CA ALA A 33 -4.00 -6.74 -13.07
C ALA A 33 -4.97 -7.93 -13.16
N ARG A 34 -6.17 -7.78 -12.62
CA ARG A 34 -7.23 -8.80 -12.75
C ARG A 34 -7.66 -8.99 -14.21
N ARG A 35 -7.61 -7.93 -15.02
CA ARG A 35 -7.90 -7.91 -16.45
C ARG A 35 -6.70 -7.31 -17.18
N THR A 36 -5.94 -8.14 -17.87
CA THR A 36 -4.71 -7.72 -18.58
C THR A 36 -4.97 -6.75 -19.71
N GLY A 37 -6.11 -6.80 -20.39
CA GLY A 37 -6.48 -5.83 -21.45
C GLY A 37 -6.47 -4.37 -20.98
N THR A 38 -6.54 -4.11 -19.67
CA THR A 38 -6.38 -2.75 -19.11
C THR A 38 -4.92 -2.26 -19.09
N LEU A 39 -3.98 -3.08 -19.52
CA LEU A 39 -2.53 -2.79 -19.63
C LEU A 39 -2.07 -2.67 -21.08
N ASP A 40 -2.94 -2.93 -22.07
CA ASP A 40 -2.56 -3.05 -23.49
C ASP A 40 -1.88 -1.79 -24.03
N ASP A 41 -2.35 -0.61 -23.63
CA ASP A 41 -1.74 0.66 -24.04
C ASP A 41 -0.33 0.86 -23.46
N LEU A 42 -0.10 0.35 -22.26
CA LEU A 42 1.20 0.41 -21.60
C LEU A 42 2.18 -0.57 -22.25
N VAL A 43 1.73 -1.78 -22.53
CA VAL A 43 2.51 -2.80 -23.27
C VAL A 43 2.83 -2.32 -24.69
N ALA A 44 1.87 -1.72 -25.40
CA ALA A 44 2.11 -1.20 -26.74
C ALA A 44 3.16 -0.09 -26.79
N ARG A 45 3.26 0.72 -25.73
CA ARG A 45 4.29 1.77 -25.61
C ARG A 45 5.66 1.24 -25.20
N HIS A 46 5.72 0.13 -24.49
CA HIS A 46 6.93 -0.43 -23.89
C HIS A 46 6.99 -1.96 -24.01
N PRO A 47 6.96 -2.51 -25.26
CA PRO A 47 6.79 -3.95 -25.48
C PRO A 47 7.93 -4.81 -24.91
N ASP A 48 9.14 -4.25 -24.82
CA ASP A 48 10.34 -4.97 -24.33
C ASP A 48 10.53 -4.84 -22.80
N GLN A 49 9.77 -3.96 -22.13
CA GLN A 49 9.96 -3.65 -20.72
C GLN A 49 8.74 -3.94 -19.85
N VAL A 50 7.54 -4.00 -20.42
CA VAL A 50 6.29 -4.24 -19.69
C VAL A 50 5.70 -5.57 -20.09
N GLU A 51 5.57 -6.44 -19.11
CA GLU A 51 4.96 -7.75 -19.26
C GLU A 51 3.64 -7.82 -18.50
N PRO A 52 2.49 -7.99 -19.18
CA PRO A 52 1.20 -8.05 -18.53
C PRO A 52 0.94 -9.45 -17.97
N VAL A 53 0.62 -9.55 -16.70
CA VAL A 53 0.27 -10.82 -16.05
C VAL A 53 -1.06 -10.70 -15.32
N ARG A 54 -1.95 -11.69 -15.52
CA ARG A 54 -3.20 -11.75 -14.79
C ARG A 54 -2.97 -12.22 -13.36
N LEU A 55 -3.35 -11.37 -12.40
CA LEU A 55 -3.29 -11.69 -10.98
C LEU A 55 -4.44 -11.02 -10.24
N ASP A 56 -5.20 -11.80 -9.47
CA ASP A 56 -6.00 -11.34 -8.36
C ASP A 56 -5.20 -11.60 -7.07
N VAL A 57 -4.93 -10.58 -6.29
CA VAL A 57 -4.11 -10.69 -5.07
C VAL A 57 -4.81 -11.46 -3.95
N THR A 58 -6.09 -11.78 -4.09
CA THR A 58 -6.85 -12.63 -3.16
C THR A 58 -6.74 -14.13 -3.50
N ASP A 59 -6.18 -14.48 -4.66
CA ASP A 59 -5.93 -15.86 -5.08
C ASP A 59 -4.49 -16.28 -4.73
N THR A 60 -4.31 -16.81 -3.51
CA THR A 60 -2.99 -17.16 -2.99
C THR A 60 -2.30 -18.27 -3.79
N ALA A 61 -3.04 -19.24 -4.31
CA ALA A 61 -2.48 -20.29 -5.16
C ALA A 61 -1.93 -19.72 -6.47
N ARG A 62 -2.62 -18.71 -7.03
CA ARG A 62 -2.17 -18.01 -8.23
C ARG A 62 -0.94 -17.14 -7.96
N ILE A 63 -0.83 -16.55 -6.77
CA ILE A 63 0.35 -15.77 -6.37
C ILE A 63 1.62 -16.61 -6.46
N ASP A 64 1.63 -17.80 -5.85
CA ASP A 64 2.80 -18.68 -5.84
C ASP A 64 3.22 -19.07 -7.26
N ALA A 65 2.25 -19.42 -8.11
CA ALA A 65 2.49 -19.76 -9.51
C ALA A 65 3.08 -18.58 -10.32
N VAL A 66 2.56 -17.37 -10.14
CA VAL A 66 3.05 -16.17 -10.82
C VAL A 66 4.46 -15.82 -10.37
N VAL A 67 4.74 -15.83 -9.07
CA VAL A 67 6.07 -15.51 -8.55
C VAL A 67 7.11 -16.54 -9.03
N ALA A 68 6.78 -17.83 -9.00
CA ALA A 68 7.66 -18.88 -9.48
C ALA A 68 7.96 -18.73 -10.99
N ASP A 69 6.95 -18.43 -11.80
CA ASP A 69 7.08 -18.23 -13.23
C ASP A 69 7.94 -16.99 -13.56
N VAL A 70 7.69 -15.84 -12.88
CA VAL A 70 8.51 -14.62 -13.03
C VAL A 70 9.96 -14.89 -12.62
N ALA A 71 10.19 -15.56 -11.51
CA ALA A 71 11.53 -15.89 -11.05
C ALA A 71 12.25 -16.83 -12.02
N ALA A 72 11.55 -17.79 -12.64
CA ALA A 72 12.12 -18.69 -13.63
C ALA A 72 12.50 -17.97 -14.93
N ARG A 73 11.66 -17.07 -15.45
CA ARG A 73 11.89 -16.35 -16.72
C ARG A 73 12.93 -15.26 -16.62
N HIS A 74 12.90 -14.49 -15.53
CA HIS A 74 13.80 -13.34 -15.34
C HIS A 74 15.03 -13.66 -14.46
N GLY A 75 15.06 -14.82 -13.80
CA GLY A 75 16.12 -15.20 -12.87
C GLY A 75 16.11 -14.42 -11.55
N ARG A 76 15.24 -13.41 -11.43
CA ARG A 76 15.20 -12.47 -10.28
C ARG A 76 13.88 -11.72 -10.17
N ILE A 77 13.55 -11.28 -8.96
CA ILE A 77 12.57 -10.24 -8.67
C ILE A 77 13.28 -9.26 -7.73
N ASP A 78 13.50 -8.03 -8.16
CA ASP A 78 14.26 -7.04 -7.38
C ASP A 78 13.36 -6.16 -6.53
N VAL A 79 12.18 -5.84 -7.04
CA VAL A 79 11.21 -5.01 -6.34
C VAL A 79 9.82 -5.63 -6.43
N LEU A 80 9.21 -5.89 -5.30
CA LEU A 80 7.78 -6.17 -5.20
C LEU A 80 7.06 -4.88 -4.82
N VAL A 81 5.99 -4.53 -5.55
CA VAL A 81 5.10 -3.40 -5.20
C VAL A 81 3.70 -3.93 -4.92
N ASN A 82 3.34 -4.01 -3.66
CA ASN A 82 1.99 -4.32 -3.19
C ASN A 82 1.14 -3.05 -3.23
N ASN A 83 0.57 -2.77 -4.40
CA ASN A 83 -0.24 -1.57 -4.65
C ASN A 83 -1.73 -1.88 -4.85
N ALA A 84 -2.10 -3.09 -5.26
CA ALA A 84 -3.51 -3.43 -5.45
C ALA A 84 -4.33 -3.10 -4.20
N GLY A 85 -5.42 -2.36 -4.39
CA GLY A 85 -6.24 -1.89 -3.29
C GLY A 85 -7.57 -1.32 -3.78
N ARG A 86 -8.42 -1.01 -2.81
CA ARG A 86 -9.71 -0.33 -3.01
C ARG A 86 -10.02 0.49 -1.77
N THR A 87 -10.98 1.41 -1.86
CA THR A 87 -11.46 2.17 -0.71
C THR A 87 -12.91 1.82 -0.40
N HIS A 88 -13.26 1.97 0.87
CA HIS A 88 -14.59 1.75 1.42
C HIS A 88 -14.91 2.87 2.41
N VAL A 89 -16.15 3.34 2.40
CA VAL A 89 -16.63 4.38 3.31
C VAL A 89 -17.90 3.93 4.00
N GLY A 90 -17.88 3.94 5.32
CA GLY A 90 -18.98 3.61 6.20
C GLY A 90 -18.56 3.71 7.67
N ALA A 91 -19.50 3.91 8.57
CA ALA A 91 -19.26 3.72 9.99
C ALA A 91 -18.94 2.24 10.27
N LEU A 92 -18.31 1.95 11.39
CA LEU A 92 -17.99 0.56 11.75
C LEU A 92 -19.26 -0.30 11.87
N GLU A 93 -20.33 0.26 12.47
CA GLU A 93 -21.63 -0.43 12.61
C GLU A 93 -22.35 -0.63 11.27
N GLU A 94 -22.08 0.23 10.29
CA GLU A 94 -22.64 0.12 8.94
C GLU A 94 -21.89 -0.90 8.08
N THR A 95 -20.64 -1.21 8.44
CA THR A 95 -19.76 -2.09 7.65
C THR A 95 -20.03 -3.55 7.98
N THR A 96 -20.42 -4.34 7.00
CA THR A 96 -20.66 -5.78 7.17
C THR A 96 -19.36 -6.56 7.36
N ASP A 97 -19.46 -7.74 7.99
CA ASP A 97 -18.34 -8.68 8.11
C ASP A 97 -17.74 -9.05 6.75
N GLU A 98 -18.57 -9.21 5.71
CA GLU A 98 -18.12 -9.53 4.37
C GLU A 98 -17.30 -8.39 3.75
N GLU A 99 -17.77 -7.14 3.88
CA GLU A 99 -17.06 -5.94 3.39
C GLU A 99 -15.70 -5.80 4.09
N LEU A 100 -15.66 -5.96 5.42
CA LEU A 100 -14.44 -5.88 6.21
C LEU A 100 -13.43 -6.98 5.81
N ARG A 101 -13.88 -8.24 5.76
CA ARG A 101 -13.03 -9.38 5.35
C ARG A 101 -12.47 -9.18 3.95
N ALA A 102 -13.30 -8.75 3.02
CA ALA A 102 -12.88 -8.52 1.64
C ALA A 102 -11.84 -7.37 1.50
N LEU A 103 -11.82 -6.40 2.41
CA LEU A 103 -10.74 -5.41 2.49
C LEU A 103 -9.45 -6.02 3.03
N PHE A 104 -9.52 -6.84 4.08
CA PHE A 104 -8.36 -7.55 4.63
C PHE A 104 -7.73 -8.49 3.61
N GLU A 105 -8.52 -9.20 2.80
CA GLU A 105 -8.00 -10.06 1.72
C GLU A 105 -7.10 -9.28 0.76
N VAL A 106 -7.54 -8.11 0.32
CA VAL A 106 -6.81 -7.31 -0.67
C VAL A 106 -5.63 -6.56 -0.04
N HIS A 107 -5.82 -5.99 1.16
CA HIS A 107 -4.85 -5.06 1.74
C HIS A 107 -3.83 -5.71 2.68
N VAL A 108 -4.11 -6.91 3.20
CA VAL A 108 -3.27 -7.57 4.20
C VAL A 108 -2.86 -8.97 3.73
N PHE A 109 -3.81 -9.85 3.46
CA PHE A 109 -3.48 -11.25 3.16
C PHE A 109 -2.82 -11.41 1.79
N GLY A 110 -3.27 -10.67 0.77
CA GLY A 110 -2.64 -10.64 -0.54
C GLY A 110 -1.18 -10.13 -0.48
N PRO A 111 -0.90 -8.94 0.07
CA PRO A 111 0.46 -8.46 0.32
C PRO A 111 1.33 -9.41 1.13
N ALA A 112 0.79 -10.06 2.17
CA ALA A 112 1.51 -11.04 2.96
C ALA A 112 1.86 -12.30 2.15
N ALA A 113 0.95 -12.79 1.33
CA ALA A 113 1.21 -13.92 0.44
C ALA A 113 2.28 -13.59 -0.61
N LEU A 114 2.19 -12.43 -1.25
CA LEU A 114 3.18 -11.96 -2.22
C LEU A 114 4.57 -11.78 -1.58
N ALA A 115 4.63 -11.18 -0.39
CA ALA A 115 5.88 -11.03 0.34
C ALA A 115 6.51 -12.41 0.63
N ARG A 116 5.73 -13.36 1.18
CA ARG A 116 6.20 -14.73 1.44
C ARG A 116 6.71 -15.43 0.18
N ALA A 117 6.04 -15.23 -0.96
CA ALA A 117 6.42 -15.86 -2.21
C ALA A 117 7.73 -15.30 -2.79
N VAL A 118 7.98 -13.96 -2.71
CA VAL A 118 9.20 -13.35 -3.26
C VAL A 118 10.41 -13.47 -2.34
N LEU A 119 10.22 -13.54 -1.03
CA LEU A 119 11.29 -13.54 -0.02
C LEU A 119 12.34 -14.64 -0.21
N PRO A 120 12.02 -15.90 -0.54
CA PRO A 120 13.04 -16.92 -0.80
C PRO A 120 14.02 -16.52 -1.91
N HIS A 121 13.51 -15.90 -2.99
CA HIS A 121 14.31 -15.43 -4.11
C HIS A 121 15.19 -14.23 -3.75
N MET A 122 14.65 -13.25 -3.01
CA MET A 122 15.39 -12.08 -2.54
C MET A 122 16.44 -12.47 -1.50
N ARG A 123 16.09 -13.34 -0.55
CA ARG A 123 16.99 -13.84 0.50
C ARG A 123 18.19 -14.59 -0.08
N ALA A 124 17.99 -15.46 -1.06
CA ALA A 124 19.07 -16.19 -1.71
C ALA A 124 20.12 -15.26 -2.34
N ARG A 125 19.68 -14.11 -2.85
CA ARG A 125 20.57 -13.09 -3.45
C ARG A 125 21.04 -12.03 -2.45
N ARG A 126 20.52 -12.03 -1.22
CA ARG A 126 20.74 -11.00 -0.21
C ARG A 126 20.47 -9.58 -0.75
N SER A 127 19.45 -9.45 -1.56
CA SER A 127 19.10 -8.19 -2.25
C SER A 127 17.65 -8.22 -2.70
N GLY A 128 16.95 -7.13 -2.48
CA GLY A 128 15.58 -6.92 -2.91
C GLY A 128 14.93 -5.73 -2.21
N ALA A 129 13.73 -5.37 -2.64
CA ALA A 129 12.91 -4.37 -1.97
C ALA A 129 11.43 -4.76 -2.02
N ILE A 130 10.72 -4.53 -0.93
CA ILE A 130 9.27 -4.68 -0.83
C ILE A 130 8.67 -3.31 -0.55
N VAL A 131 7.82 -2.83 -1.47
CA VAL A 131 7.09 -1.57 -1.35
C VAL A 131 5.64 -1.88 -1.02
N GLN A 132 5.17 -1.37 0.09
CA GLN A 132 3.80 -1.53 0.58
C GLN A 132 3.04 -0.22 0.41
N LEU A 133 2.02 -0.18 -0.45
CA LEU A 133 1.14 0.99 -0.58
C LEU A 133 0.13 1.00 0.57
N SER A 134 0.51 1.70 1.64
CA SER A 134 -0.33 2.01 2.79
C SER A 134 -1.20 3.27 2.49
N SER A 135 -1.31 4.15 3.44
CA SER A 135 -1.99 5.44 3.41
C SER A 135 -1.59 6.20 4.68
N MET A 136 -1.79 7.52 4.72
CA MET A 136 -1.82 8.22 6.01
C MET A 136 -2.84 7.57 6.98
N GLY A 137 -3.87 6.91 6.41
CA GLY A 137 -4.85 6.10 7.14
C GLY A 137 -4.30 4.82 7.78
N GLY A 138 -3.01 4.51 7.63
CA GLY A 138 -2.29 3.47 8.36
C GLY A 138 -1.61 3.97 9.65
N GLN A 139 -1.53 5.28 9.84
CA GLN A 139 -1.00 5.92 11.04
C GLN A 139 -2.09 6.59 11.88
N MET A 140 -3.20 6.98 11.25
CA MET A 140 -4.33 7.65 11.89
C MET A 140 -5.64 7.27 11.20
N SER A 141 -6.79 7.64 11.77
CA SER A 141 -8.09 7.32 11.16
C SER A 141 -9.08 8.48 11.31
N PHE A 142 -10.12 8.45 10.47
CA PHE A 142 -11.22 9.40 10.46
C PHE A 142 -12.54 8.67 10.48
N ALA A 143 -13.61 9.35 10.94
CA ALA A 143 -14.96 8.81 10.86
C ALA A 143 -15.32 8.41 9.41
N GLY A 144 -15.84 7.20 9.24
CA GLY A 144 -16.17 6.63 7.94
C GLY A 144 -15.07 5.82 7.27
N PHE A 145 -13.84 5.80 7.79
CA PHE A 145 -12.73 4.99 7.27
C PHE A 145 -12.28 3.86 8.21
N ALA A 146 -13.05 3.51 9.24
CA ALA A 146 -12.66 2.51 10.23
C ALA A 146 -12.18 1.20 9.59
N ALA A 147 -12.92 0.65 8.62
CA ALA A 147 -12.56 -0.59 7.94
C ALA A 147 -11.28 -0.46 7.10
N CYS A 148 -11.14 0.63 6.33
CA CYS A 148 -9.94 0.87 5.52
C CYS A 148 -8.72 1.09 6.41
N SER A 149 -8.83 1.95 7.43
CA SER A 149 -7.73 2.22 8.35
C SER A 149 -7.30 0.98 9.11
N ALA A 150 -8.23 0.14 9.59
CA ALA A 150 -7.89 -1.12 10.24
C ALA A 150 -6.97 -1.99 9.37
N THR A 151 -7.25 -2.09 8.06
CA THR A 151 -6.39 -2.87 7.15
C THR A 151 -5.04 -2.22 6.93
N LYS A 152 -4.97 -0.88 6.89
CA LYS A 152 -3.71 -0.17 6.68
C LYS A 152 -2.84 -0.19 7.94
N PHE A 153 -3.42 -0.06 9.13
CA PHE A 153 -2.72 -0.30 10.41
C PHE A 153 -2.15 -1.72 10.48
N ALA A 154 -2.92 -2.73 10.06
CA ALA A 154 -2.44 -4.11 10.01
C ALA A 154 -1.25 -4.27 9.02
N LEU A 155 -1.32 -3.62 7.84
CA LEU A 155 -0.22 -3.62 6.87
C LEU A 155 1.02 -2.92 7.43
N GLU A 156 0.87 -1.79 8.14
CA GLU A 156 1.97 -1.08 8.79
C GLU A 156 2.68 -1.96 9.82
N GLY A 157 1.94 -2.52 10.77
CA GLY A 157 2.53 -3.38 11.81
C GLY A 157 3.23 -4.61 11.23
N MET A 158 2.63 -5.26 10.23
CA MET A 158 3.27 -6.37 9.53
C MET A 158 4.56 -5.92 8.82
N SER A 159 4.55 -4.75 8.20
CA SER A 159 5.70 -4.24 7.43
C SER A 159 6.84 -3.79 8.34
N GLU A 160 6.55 -3.27 9.51
CA GLU A 160 7.55 -2.89 10.52
C GLU A 160 8.30 -4.13 11.02
N ALA A 161 7.60 -5.18 11.43
CA ALA A 161 8.21 -6.45 11.82
C ALA A 161 9.03 -7.06 10.67
N LEU A 162 8.46 -7.07 9.45
CA LEU A 162 9.15 -7.58 8.27
C LEU A 162 10.46 -6.83 7.99
N ALA A 163 10.50 -5.50 8.19
CA ALA A 163 11.71 -4.73 7.97
C ALA A 163 12.87 -5.16 8.87
N ASP A 164 12.57 -5.43 10.14
CA ASP A 164 13.55 -5.93 11.11
C ASP A 164 14.00 -7.37 10.77
N GLU A 165 13.08 -8.24 10.35
CA GLU A 165 13.36 -9.61 9.96
C GLU A 165 14.28 -9.72 8.73
N VAL A 166 14.06 -8.86 7.71
CA VAL A 166 14.74 -9.01 6.41
C VAL A 166 15.87 -8.01 6.18
N GLY A 167 15.94 -6.95 6.96
CA GLY A 167 17.00 -5.95 6.89
C GLY A 167 18.41 -6.55 6.96
N PRO A 168 18.72 -7.44 7.93
CA PRO A 168 20.00 -8.14 8.00
C PRO A 168 20.29 -9.04 6.79
N LEU A 169 19.28 -9.39 6.02
CA LEU A 169 19.37 -10.17 4.78
C LEU A 169 19.60 -9.29 3.53
N GLY A 170 19.73 -7.96 3.71
CA GLY A 170 19.95 -7.02 2.60
C GLY A 170 18.68 -6.70 1.80
N ILE A 171 17.50 -6.96 2.35
CA ILE A 171 16.20 -6.67 1.73
C ILE A 171 15.62 -5.42 2.36
N LYS A 172 15.17 -4.47 1.54
CA LYS A 172 14.56 -3.21 1.96
C LYS A 172 13.04 -3.37 2.08
N VAL A 173 12.45 -2.72 3.06
CA VAL A 173 10.99 -2.56 3.16
C VAL A 173 10.70 -1.07 3.16
N LEU A 174 9.75 -0.64 2.33
CA LEU A 174 9.30 0.75 2.23
C LEU A 174 7.77 0.77 2.30
N VAL A 175 7.23 1.39 3.32
CA VAL A 175 5.81 1.66 3.46
C VAL A 175 5.54 3.07 2.96
N VAL A 176 4.70 3.19 1.95
CA VAL A 176 4.31 4.46 1.33
C VAL A 176 2.96 4.86 1.91
N GLU A 177 2.88 6.07 2.43
CA GLU A 177 1.72 6.59 3.16
C GLU A 177 1.14 7.83 2.45
N PRO A 178 0.42 7.66 1.32
CA PRO A 178 -0.11 8.78 0.58
C PRO A 178 -1.26 9.47 1.31
N GLY A 179 -1.34 10.80 1.15
CA GLY A 179 -2.53 11.58 1.37
C GLY A 179 -3.46 11.59 0.14
N ALA A 180 -3.97 12.75 -0.23
CA ALA A 180 -4.93 12.91 -1.32
C ALA A 180 -4.24 13.00 -2.69
N PHE A 181 -4.20 11.90 -3.44
CA PHE A 181 -3.64 11.80 -4.79
C PHE A 181 -4.68 11.47 -5.83
N ARG A 182 -4.51 12.01 -7.05
CA ARG A 182 -5.41 11.81 -8.19
C ARG A 182 -5.18 10.47 -8.86
N THR A 183 -5.70 9.38 -8.25
CA THR A 183 -5.48 8.00 -8.68
C THR A 183 -6.73 7.30 -9.24
N GLY A 184 -7.89 7.92 -9.20
CA GLY A 184 -9.18 7.29 -9.53
C GLY A 184 -9.66 6.29 -8.47
N LEU A 185 -9.03 6.25 -7.29
CA LEU A 185 -9.37 5.32 -6.21
C LEU A 185 -10.82 5.55 -5.73
N PHE A 186 -11.24 6.80 -5.62
CA PHE A 186 -12.58 7.16 -5.18
C PHE A 186 -13.65 6.94 -6.26
N GLY A 187 -13.29 6.85 -7.53
CA GLY A 187 -14.20 6.43 -8.61
C GLY A 187 -14.66 4.98 -8.49
N GLY A 188 -13.85 4.13 -7.85
CA GLY A 188 -14.15 2.72 -7.58
C GLY A 188 -14.51 2.38 -6.14
N LYS A 189 -14.86 3.38 -5.31
CA LYS A 189 -15.20 3.18 -3.90
C LYS A 189 -16.42 2.29 -3.70
N SER A 190 -16.44 1.52 -2.61
CA SER A 190 -17.65 0.91 -2.04
C SER A 190 -18.17 1.73 -0.86
N LEU A 191 -19.48 1.64 -0.62
CA LEU A 191 -20.16 2.36 0.44
C LEU A 191 -21.04 1.36 1.20
N SER A 192 -20.99 1.38 2.54
CA SER A 192 -21.99 0.68 3.36
C SER A 192 -23.34 1.40 3.33
N SER A 193 -24.40 0.67 3.67
CA SER A 193 -25.73 1.26 3.88
C SER A 193 -25.68 2.27 5.03
N GLU A 194 -26.40 3.39 4.88
CA GLU A 194 -26.38 4.48 5.86
C GLU A 194 -27.29 4.20 7.04
N ILE A 195 -26.81 4.48 8.25
CA ILE A 195 -27.58 4.56 9.49
C ILE A 195 -27.68 6.04 9.87
N GLU A 196 -28.89 6.53 10.06
CA GLU A 196 -29.17 7.96 10.31
C GLU A 196 -28.37 8.53 11.50
N ALA A 197 -28.16 7.72 12.53
CA ALA A 197 -27.37 8.12 13.71
C ALA A 197 -25.93 8.57 13.38
N TYR A 198 -25.37 8.19 12.24
CA TYR A 198 -24.02 8.58 11.79
C TYR A 198 -24.01 9.70 10.74
N ALA A 199 -25.15 10.32 10.45
CA ALA A 199 -25.27 11.36 9.42
C ALA A 199 -24.34 12.56 9.67
N ASP A 200 -24.17 12.95 10.93
CA ASP A 200 -23.34 14.10 11.33
C ASP A 200 -21.84 13.76 11.41
N THR A 201 -21.47 12.52 11.70
CA THR A 201 -20.08 12.09 11.87
C THR A 201 -19.48 11.50 10.61
N VAL A 202 -20.18 10.59 9.93
CA VAL A 202 -19.73 9.91 8.70
C VAL A 202 -20.24 10.60 7.43
N GLY A 203 -21.35 11.31 7.51
CA GLY A 203 -21.92 12.02 6.37
C GLY A 203 -20.97 13.01 5.67
N PRO A 204 -20.16 13.81 6.40
CA PRO A 204 -19.12 14.65 5.78
C PRO A 204 -18.11 13.83 4.92
N THR A 205 -17.66 12.68 5.43
CA THR A 205 -16.75 11.78 4.70
C THR A 205 -17.41 11.20 3.46
N ARG A 206 -18.68 10.82 3.51
CA ARG A 206 -19.42 10.35 2.35
C ARG A 206 -19.56 11.42 1.27
N ARG A 207 -19.88 12.66 1.66
CA ARG A 207 -19.97 13.80 0.74
C ARG A 207 -18.63 14.10 0.09
N MET A 208 -17.54 14.12 0.87
CA MET A 208 -16.19 14.27 0.35
C MET A 208 -15.87 13.16 -0.66
N ALA A 209 -16.10 11.90 -0.31
CA ALA A 209 -15.82 10.76 -1.17
C ALA A 209 -16.64 10.76 -2.47
N ALA A 210 -17.82 11.39 -2.48
CA ALA A 210 -18.66 11.53 -3.67
C ALA A 210 -18.10 12.55 -4.69
N THR A 211 -17.34 13.55 -4.24
CA THR A 211 -16.93 14.70 -5.05
C THR A 211 -15.45 14.83 -5.30
N VAL A 212 -14.60 14.14 -4.52
CA VAL A 212 -13.15 14.34 -4.54
C VAL A 212 -12.45 13.71 -5.74
N ASP A 213 -13.08 12.71 -6.40
CA ASP A 213 -12.43 11.97 -7.48
C ASP A 213 -12.06 12.88 -8.66
N GLY A 214 -10.79 12.81 -9.09
CA GLY A 214 -10.24 13.66 -10.15
C GLY A 214 -9.84 15.09 -9.72
N THR A 215 -10.11 15.49 -8.46
CA THR A 215 -9.79 16.85 -7.96
C THR A 215 -8.66 16.90 -6.93
N GLN A 216 -8.17 15.74 -6.51
CA GLN A 216 -7.09 15.64 -5.53
C GLN A 216 -5.83 16.39 -6.01
N PRO A 217 -5.08 17.07 -5.11
CA PRO A 217 -3.92 17.88 -5.49
C PRO A 217 -2.68 17.03 -5.82
N GLY A 218 -2.56 15.84 -5.24
CA GLY A 218 -1.38 14.99 -5.38
C GLY A 218 -1.24 14.41 -6.80
N ASP A 219 -0.01 14.44 -7.31
CA ASP A 219 0.36 13.89 -8.62
C ASP A 219 0.99 12.50 -8.44
N PRO A 220 0.35 11.41 -8.94
CA PRO A 220 0.89 10.06 -8.84
C PRO A 220 2.27 9.88 -9.48
N ALA A 221 2.60 10.64 -10.54
CA ALA A 221 3.90 10.57 -11.19
C ALA A 221 5.01 11.12 -10.26
N LYS A 222 4.74 12.22 -9.55
CA LYS A 222 5.67 12.75 -8.54
C LYS A 222 5.84 11.80 -7.37
N ALA A 223 4.76 11.16 -6.93
CA ALA A 223 4.83 10.12 -5.90
C ALA A 223 5.68 8.93 -6.34
N ALA A 224 5.51 8.44 -7.58
CA ALA A 224 6.33 7.38 -8.13
C ALA A 224 7.83 7.77 -8.16
N ALA A 225 8.16 8.99 -8.59
CA ALA A 225 9.53 9.49 -8.55
C ALA A 225 10.10 9.54 -7.13
N ALA A 226 9.32 9.94 -6.12
CA ALA A 226 9.74 9.94 -4.73
C ALA A 226 9.99 8.51 -4.21
N ILE A 227 9.16 7.54 -4.57
CA ILE A 227 9.35 6.11 -4.25
C ILE A 227 10.67 5.59 -4.83
N LEU A 228 10.93 5.84 -6.11
CA LEU A 228 12.19 5.43 -6.75
C LEU A 228 13.40 6.08 -6.08
N THR A 229 13.29 7.36 -5.73
CA THR A 229 14.32 8.11 -4.99
C THR A 229 14.61 7.47 -3.61
N ALA A 230 13.56 7.14 -2.85
CA ALA A 230 13.70 6.49 -1.56
C ALA A 230 14.36 5.11 -1.66
N LEU A 231 14.00 4.32 -2.69
CA LEU A 231 14.62 3.02 -2.95
C LEU A 231 16.09 3.12 -3.37
N ALA A 232 16.47 4.20 -4.06
CA ALA A 232 17.84 4.45 -4.51
C ALA A 232 18.73 5.03 -3.40
N ALA A 233 18.15 5.54 -2.31
CA ALA A 233 18.90 6.11 -1.20
C ALA A 233 19.79 5.06 -0.52
N GLY A 234 20.94 5.51 0.02
CA GLY A 234 21.84 4.67 0.79
C GLY A 234 21.16 4.02 2.01
N ARG A 235 20.23 4.75 2.63
CA ARG A 235 19.30 4.25 3.65
C ARG A 235 17.88 4.53 3.20
N THR A 236 17.16 3.49 2.83
CA THR A 236 15.72 3.57 2.52
C THR A 236 14.95 3.79 3.83
N PRO A 237 14.05 4.79 3.93
CA PRO A 237 13.21 4.95 5.11
C PRO A 237 12.21 3.78 5.19
N LEU A 238 11.81 3.40 6.40
CA LEU A 238 10.72 2.43 6.55
C LEU A 238 9.40 3.04 6.10
N ARG A 239 9.10 4.28 6.51
CA ARG A 239 7.86 5.02 6.19
C ARG A 239 8.15 6.23 5.33
N LEU A 240 7.27 6.47 4.36
CA LEU A 240 7.35 7.60 3.43
C LEU A 240 5.96 8.22 3.28
N PRO A 241 5.59 9.16 4.15
CA PRO A 241 4.38 9.95 3.94
C PRO A 241 4.55 10.81 2.69
N LEU A 242 3.53 10.81 1.83
CA LEU A 242 3.53 11.54 0.56
C LEU A 242 2.36 12.52 0.49
N GLY A 243 2.69 13.75 0.11
CA GLY A 243 1.78 14.89 0.08
C GLY A 243 1.85 15.73 1.37
N PRO A 244 1.70 17.07 1.27
CA PRO A 244 1.74 17.95 2.45
C PRO A 244 0.68 17.53 3.49
N ASP A 245 -0.51 17.18 3.03
CA ASP A 245 -1.62 16.72 3.85
C ASP A 245 -1.28 15.47 4.67
N ALA A 246 -0.60 14.48 4.07
CA ALA A 246 -0.16 13.30 4.80
C ALA A 246 0.95 13.62 5.81
N VAL A 247 1.93 14.42 5.42
CA VAL A 247 3.04 14.81 6.32
C VAL A 247 2.49 15.54 7.54
N ASP A 248 1.64 16.56 7.33
CA ASP A 248 1.10 17.38 8.40
C ASP A 248 0.16 16.55 9.32
N ALA A 249 -0.73 15.74 8.73
CA ALA A 249 -1.68 14.95 9.48
C ALA A 249 -1.00 13.86 10.32
N VAL A 250 -0.05 13.11 9.75
CA VAL A 250 0.69 12.06 10.47
C VAL A 250 1.54 12.68 11.58
N THR A 251 2.25 13.77 11.31
CA THR A 251 3.07 14.45 12.32
C THR A 251 2.21 14.96 13.48
N GLY A 252 1.12 15.65 13.16
CA GLY A 252 0.19 16.15 14.19
C GLY A 252 -0.45 15.04 15.02
N HIS A 253 -0.79 13.91 14.39
CA HIS A 253 -1.30 12.74 15.11
C HIS A 253 -0.26 12.14 16.06
N LEU A 254 0.99 11.98 15.62
CA LEU A 254 2.07 11.46 16.47
C LEU A 254 2.34 12.37 17.67
N ASP A 255 2.29 13.70 17.49
CA ASP A 255 2.42 14.65 18.60
C ASP A 255 1.24 14.54 19.59
N ALA A 256 0.02 14.36 19.10
CA ALA A 256 -1.15 14.15 19.95
C ALA A 256 -1.04 12.83 20.76
N VAL A 257 -0.64 11.73 20.11
CA VAL A 257 -0.42 10.44 20.80
C VAL A 257 0.68 10.58 21.87
N ARG A 258 1.76 11.27 21.57
CA ARG A 258 2.85 11.52 22.53
C ARG A 258 2.34 12.30 23.75
N ALA A 259 1.54 13.35 23.52
CA ALA A 259 0.97 14.16 24.59
C ALA A 259 0.00 13.35 25.47
N GLU A 260 -0.80 12.47 24.87
CA GLU A 260 -1.71 11.58 25.60
C GLU A 260 -0.94 10.58 26.47
N ILE A 261 0.11 9.96 25.94
CA ILE A 261 1.00 9.06 26.71
C ILE A 261 1.63 9.81 27.89
N ALA A 262 2.15 11.03 27.65
CA ALA A 262 2.76 11.82 28.71
C ALA A 262 1.77 12.21 29.81
N ALA A 263 0.50 12.47 29.47
CA ALA A 263 -0.54 12.80 30.45
C ALA A 263 -0.90 11.64 31.38
N TRP A 264 -0.64 10.41 30.96
CA TRP A 264 -0.94 9.20 31.72
C TRP A 264 0.30 8.42 32.17
N GLU A 265 1.50 9.01 32.03
CA GLU A 265 2.79 8.32 32.23
C GLU A 265 2.92 7.74 33.64
N ASP A 266 2.58 8.50 34.68
CA ASP A 266 2.70 8.04 36.07
C ASP A 266 1.81 6.81 36.32
N VAL A 267 0.55 6.84 35.89
CA VAL A 267 -0.39 5.72 36.02
C VAL A 267 0.08 4.50 35.21
N ALA A 268 0.58 4.74 33.97
CA ALA A 268 1.01 3.67 33.09
C ALA A 268 2.29 2.98 33.59
N ARG A 269 3.16 3.68 34.32
CA ARG A 269 4.41 3.11 34.87
C ARG A 269 4.20 2.40 36.22
N ASP A 270 3.12 2.70 36.94
CA ASP A 270 2.78 2.08 38.23
C ASP A 270 1.99 0.78 38.04
N THR A 271 2.58 -0.17 37.28
CA THR A 271 1.94 -1.46 36.93
C THR A 271 2.83 -2.67 37.18
N ASP A 272 3.99 -2.50 37.82
CA ASP A 272 4.87 -3.59 38.23
C ASP A 272 4.34 -4.24 39.54
N PHE A 273 4.75 -5.47 39.77
CA PHE A 273 4.48 -6.14 41.05
C PHE A 273 5.21 -5.41 42.17
N ASP A 274 4.53 -5.20 43.33
CA ASP A 274 5.16 -4.77 44.56
C ASP A 274 6.20 -5.83 44.97
N GLY A 275 7.50 -5.44 45.08
CA GLY A 275 8.62 -6.31 45.33
C GLY A 275 8.60 -6.96 46.72
#